data_e4af76cac34b672dd2d4a6286fb55aa5
#
_entry.id   e4af76cac34b672dd2d4a6286fb55aa5
#
_cell.length_a   1.000
_cell.length_b   1.000
_cell.length_c   1.000
_cell.angle_alpha   90.00
_cell.angle_beta   90.00
_cell.angle_gamma   90.00
#
_symmetry.space_group_name_H-M   'P 1'
#
loop_
_entity.id
_entity.type
_entity.pdbx_description
1 polymer ?
#
loop_
_entity_poly.entity_id
_entity_poly.type
_entity_poly.pdbx_seq_one_letter_code
_entity_poly.pdbx_strand_id
1 'polypeptide(L)'
;MKLIPLVPVLCLLPAILVAETRVNTSAGAMLVTEMAAGLEEPWAIGFLPDGDVLITERAGRLLLISQGQRREITGLPDVYAEGQGGLLDIMVPRDFAASNELWFTYAEPGLLGGATAVGKALLSPDRTELTNFQTLIVSDKTRSGNHFGSRLVEAADGSVFVTIGDRGTGPDGLEAQDPARIEGKVLHLTRDGNPATALPGYFPGVYSIGHRNPQGLTVDADGALWLVEHGAQGGDELNLVQAGRNYGWPVISYGEKYGGGQIGTGTAQPGMEQPLHYWVPSIAPSGLMIYSGKAVPLWQGDVYRQSEQRFHRAAGPRSGLRRRTHHKCANRPGARCD
;
A
#
# COMPACT_ATOMS: atom_id res chain seq x y z
N MET A 1 42.52 59.36 15.01
CA MET A 1 41.43 58.39 15.12
C MET A 1 40.69 58.35 13.79
N LYS A 2 40.93 57.29 13.00
CA LYS A 2 40.23 57.11 11.70
C LYS A 2 39.02 56.20 11.94
N LEU A 3 37.83 56.71 11.72
CA LEU A 3 36.57 55.96 11.76
C LEU A 3 36.51 55.04 10.51
N ILE A 4 36.39 53.72 10.73
CA ILE A 4 36.17 52.72 9.70
C ILE A 4 34.65 52.61 9.52
N PRO A 5 34.09 52.78 8.30
CA PRO A 5 32.69 52.60 8.06
C PRO A 5 32.29 51.11 8.14
N LEU A 6 31.27 50.80 8.96
CA LEU A 6 30.65 49.48 9.05
C LEU A 6 29.75 49.30 7.83
N VAL A 7 30.12 48.36 6.94
CA VAL A 7 29.29 47.98 5.79
C VAL A 7 28.35 46.87 6.25
N PRO A 8 27.04 47.03 6.14
CA PRO A 8 26.10 45.96 6.50
C PRO A 8 26.19 44.83 5.45
N VAL A 9 26.56 43.64 5.88
CA VAL A 9 26.45 42.44 5.05
C VAL A 9 24.98 42.02 4.98
N LEU A 10 24.37 42.26 3.84
CA LEU A 10 23.01 41.78 3.54
C LEU A 10 23.10 40.27 3.24
N CYS A 11 22.74 39.42 4.19
CA CYS A 11 22.58 37.99 3.96
C CYS A 11 21.34 37.77 3.08
N LEU A 12 21.53 37.56 1.82
CA LEU A 12 20.53 37.03 0.89
C LEU A 12 20.31 35.54 1.25
N LEU A 13 19.22 35.25 1.93
CA LEU A 13 18.73 33.88 2.07
C LEU A 13 18.29 33.38 0.67
N PRO A 14 18.73 32.21 0.23
CA PRO A 14 18.25 31.68 -1.04
C PRO A 14 16.73 31.43 -0.95
N ALA A 15 15.98 32.11 -1.80
CA ALA A 15 14.58 31.77 -2.00
C ALA A 15 14.53 30.38 -2.66
N ILE A 16 13.98 29.39 -1.97
CA ILE A 16 13.68 28.08 -2.55
C ILE A 16 12.58 28.33 -3.58
N LEU A 17 12.95 28.26 -4.86
CA LEU A 17 11.97 28.29 -5.94
C LEU A 17 11.28 26.92 -5.94
N VAL A 18 10.09 26.85 -5.37
CA VAL A 18 9.23 25.68 -5.50
C VAL A 18 8.72 25.63 -6.93
N ALA A 19 9.07 24.62 -7.68
CA ALA A 19 8.58 24.45 -9.05
C ALA A 19 7.10 24.07 -9.02
N GLU A 20 6.25 25.00 -9.43
CA GLU A 20 4.81 24.78 -9.58
C GLU A 20 4.51 24.23 -10.98
N THR A 21 3.96 23.04 -11.06
CA THR A 21 3.56 22.42 -12.34
C THR A 21 2.03 22.42 -12.47
N ARG A 22 1.52 22.99 -13.56
CA ARG A 22 0.09 22.90 -13.88
C ARG A 22 -0.23 21.60 -14.61
N VAL A 23 -1.20 20.85 -14.09
CA VAL A 23 -1.69 19.60 -14.67
C VAL A 23 -3.17 19.74 -14.97
N ASN A 24 -3.58 19.44 -16.21
CA ASN A 24 -4.98 19.39 -16.58
C ASN A 24 -5.60 18.07 -16.14
N THR A 25 -6.70 18.14 -15.43
CA THR A 25 -7.45 16.99 -14.92
C THR A 25 -8.90 17.04 -15.38
N SER A 26 -9.68 15.99 -15.12
CA SER A 26 -11.13 15.96 -15.37
C SER A 26 -11.90 17.03 -14.57
N ALA A 27 -11.32 17.55 -13.49
CA ALA A 27 -11.89 18.60 -12.65
C ALA A 27 -11.32 20.00 -12.96
N GLY A 28 -10.57 20.16 -14.05
CA GLY A 28 -9.91 21.40 -14.43
C GLY A 28 -8.40 21.39 -14.19
N ALA A 29 -7.77 22.56 -14.35
CA ALA A 29 -6.35 22.72 -14.13
C ALA A 29 -6.04 22.72 -12.62
N MET A 30 -5.08 21.90 -12.22
CA MET A 30 -4.56 21.83 -10.85
C MET A 30 -3.11 22.27 -10.79
N LEU A 31 -2.74 22.82 -9.65
CA LEU A 31 -1.37 23.15 -9.33
C LEU A 31 -0.76 22.01 -8.51
N VAL A 32 0.37 21.49 -8.97
CA VAL A 32 1.15 20.49 -8.26
C VAL A 32 2.37 21.16 -7.65
N THR A 33 2.50 21.03 -6.33
CA THR A 33 3.63 21.58 -5.56
C THR A 33 4.45 20.44 -5.00
N GLU A 34 5.77 20.49 -5.19
CA GLU A 34 6.68 19.54 -4.58
C GLU A 34 6.79 19.82 -3.07
N MET A 35 6.52 18.83 -2.23
CA MET A 35 6.62 18.93 -0.78
C MET A 35 7.96 18.44 -0.23
N ALA A 36 8.59 17.48 -0.90
CA ALA A 36 9.87 16.91 -0.52
C ALA A 36 10.61 16.38 -1.74
N ALA A 37 11.92 16.59 -1.76
CA ALA A 37 12.83 16.09 -2.80
C ALA A 37 13.91 15.19 -2.19
N GLY A 38 14.63 14.44 -3.05
CA GLY A 38 15.75 13.61 -2.64
C GLY A 38 15.35 12.45 -1.73
N LEU A 39 14.15 11.88 -1.92
CA LEU A 39 13.71 10.66 -1.26
C LEU A 39 14.39 9.44 -1.92
N GLU A 40 14.73 8.44 -1.12
CA GLU A 40 15.37 7.21 -1.56
C GLU A 40 14.41 6.04 -1.43
N GLU A 41 13.91 5.52 -2.54
CA GLU A 41 12.94 4.42 -2.61
C GLU A 41 11.75 4.59 -1.62
N PRO A 42 11.01 5.74 -1.67
CA PRO A 42 9.89 5.95 -0.76
C PRO A 42 8.80 4.92 -1.03
N TRP A 43 8.29 4.29 0.04
CA TRP A 43 7.29 3.23 -0.10
C TRP A 43 5.89 3.68 0.28
N ALA A 44 5.73 4.36 1.42
CA ALA A 44 4.42 4.82 1.91
C ALA A 44 4.48 6.23 2.49
N ILE A 45 3.29 6.83 2.60
CA ILE A 45 3.06 8.16 3.15
C ILE A 45 1.96 8.09 4.21
N GLY A 46 2.21 8.67 5.38
CA GLY A 46 1.26 8.87 6.46
C GLY A 46 1.04 10.36 6.72
N PHE A 47 -0.19 10.77 6.96
CA PHE A 47 -0.53 12.16 7.27
C PHE A 47 -0.87 12.30 8.74
N LEU A 48 -0.16 13.18 9.45
CA LEU A 48 -0.45 13.53 10.84
C LEU A 48 -1.60 14.55 10.87
N PRO A 49 -2.36 14.60 11.98
CA PRO A 49 -3.55 15.48 12.08
C PRO A 49 -3.26 16.97 11.92
N ASP A 50 -2.05 17.40 12.19
CA ASP A 50 -1.59 18.80 12.08
C ASP A 50 -1.02 19.16 10.68
N GLY A 51 -1.01 18.20 9.76
CA GLY A 51 -0.55 18.39 8.39
C GLY A 51 0.90 18.02 8.14
N ASP A 52 1.66 17.61 9.15
CA ASP A 52 2.97 16.99 8.97
C ASP A 52 2.84 15.64 8.26
N VAL A 53 3.88 15.26 7.54
CA VAL A 53 3.87 14.06 6.70
C VAL A 53 4.97 13.10 7.12
N LEU A 54 4.63 11.83 7.26
CA LEU A 54 5.55 10.73 7.48
C LEU A 54 5.79 9.99 6.17
N ILE A 55 7.04 9.64 5.88
CA ILE A 55 7.41 8.89 4.68
C ILE A 55 8.32 7.74 5.11
N THR A 56 7.98 6.52 4.69
CA THR A 56 8.86 5.36 4.83
C THR A 56 9.74 5.23 3.61
N GLU A 57 11.02 4.93 3.83
CA GLU A 57 11.96 4.56 2.78
C GLU A 57 12.40 3.11 2.98
N ARG A 58 12.44 2.34 1.90
CA ARG A 58 12.66 0.89 1.95
C ARG A 58 13.90 0.46 2.73
N ALA A 59 14.96 1.28 2.71
CA ALA A 59 16.20 1.02 3.45
C ALA A 59 16.03 1.00 4.99
N GLY A 60 14.84 1.33 5.52
CA GLY A 60 14.55 1.33 6.96
C GLY A 60 14.51 2.72 7.57
N ARG A 61 14.42 3.79 6.78
CA ARG A 61 14.30 5.16 7.30
C ARG A 61 12.85 5.59 7.39
N LEU A 62 12.49 6.24 8.48
CA LEU A 62 11.24 6.98 8.65
C LEU A 62 11.54 8.46 8.65
N LEU A 63 10.96 9.18 7.71
CA LEU A 63 11.16 10.62 7.56
C LEU A 63 9.92 11.38 8.00
N LEU A 64 10.12 12.47 8.73
CA LEU A 64 9.12 13.49 9.01
C LEU A 64 9.37 14.69 8.10
N ILE A 65 8.34 15.11 7.38
CA ILE A 65 8.32 16.37 6.62
C ILE A 65 7.41 17.33 7.36
N SER A 66 7.99 18.38 7.90
CA SER A 66 7.29 19.42 8.67
C SER A 66 7.76 20.78 8.21
N GLN A 67 6.86 21.68 7.81
CA GLN A 67 7.15 23.05 7.36
C GLN A 67 8.27 23.10 6.27
N GLY A 68 8.30 22.12 5.37
CA GLY A 68 9.32 22.01 4.31
C GLY A 68 10.70 21.52 4.78
N GLN A 69 10.83 21.18 6.07
CA GLN A 69 12.05 20.59 6.63
C GLN A 69 11.88 19.08 6.73
N ARG A 70 12.95 18.35 6.39
CA ARG A 70 13.04 16.90 6.51
C ARG A 70 13.92 16.52 7.71
N ARG A 71 13.42 15.61 8.54
CA ARG A 71 14.23 14.98 9.57
C ARG A 71 13.89 13.50 9.70
N GLU A 72 14.84 12.71 10.12
CA GLU A 72 14.67 11.29 10.38
C GLU A 72 14.14 11.04 11.78
N ILE A 73 13.26 10.03 11.91
CA ILE A 73 12.74 9.52 13.18
C ILE A 73 13.44 8.18 13.44
N THR A 74 14.04 8.05 14.61
CA THR A 74 14.76 6.83 15.03
C THR A 74 13.84 5.83 15.75
N GLY A 75 14.36 4.64 16.12
CA GLY A 75 13.62 3.66 16.94
C GLY A 75 12.89 2.57 16.17
N LEU A 76 13.08 2.50 14.85
CA LEU A 76 12.62 1.36 14.04
C LEU A 76 13.50 0.12 14.29
N PRO A 77 12.97 -1.10 14.12
CA PRO A 77 13.77 -2.31 14.07
C PRO A 77 14.61 -2.37 12.80
N ASP A 78 15.61 -3.25 12.79
CA ASP A 78 16.33 -3.60 11.57
C ASP A 78 15.37 -4.20 10.53
N VAL A 79 15.59 -3.89 9.26
CA VAL A 79 14.78 -4.40 8.16
C VAL A 79 15.60 -5.17 7.15
N TYR A 80 14.97 -6.16 6.52
CA TYR A 80 15.53 -6.89 5.38
C TYR A 80 15.19 -6.13 4.10
N ALA A 81 16.12 -5.27 3.64
CA ALA A 81 15.91 -4.36 2.50
C ALA A 81 16.31 -4.96 1.14
N GLU A 82 16.25 -6.29 1.00
CA GLU A 82 16.57 -6.99 -0.25
C GLU A 82 15.32 -7.28 -1.08
N GLY A 83 15.47 -7.28 -2.41
CA GLY A 83 14.36 -7.51 -3.33
C GLY A 83 13.24 -6.47 -3.17
N GLN A 84 12.03 -6.93 -2.83
CA GLN A 84 10.87 -6.08 -2.54
C GLN A 84 10.70 -5.79 -1.04
N GLY A 85 11.60 -6.28 -0.20
CA GLY A 85 11.58 -6.06 1.25
C GLY A 85 12.04 -4.66 1.67
N GLY A 86 11.99 -4.40 2.98
CA GLY A 86 12.39 -3.14 3.59
C GLY A 86 11.41 -2.65 4.65
N LEU A 87 11.47 -1.37 4.99
CA LEU A 87 10.41 -0.66 5.68
C LEU A 87 9.33 -0.34 4.65
N LEU A 88 8.11 -0.80 4.90
CA LEU A 88 7.05 -0.81 3.89
C LEU A 88 5.94 0.18 4.27
N ASP A 89 4.77 -0.27 4.72
CA ASP A 89 3.68 0.64 4.99
C ASP A 89 3.77 1.33 6.35
N ILE A 90 3.12 2.49 6.43
CA ILE A 90 2.86 3.21 7.67
C ILE A 90 1.38 3.61 7.71
N MET A 91 0.73 3.33 8.81
CA MET A 91 -0.64 3.77 9.07
C MET A 91 -0.65 4.69 10.29
N VAL A 92 -1.25 5.86 10.11
CA VAL A 92 -1.58 6.81 11.17
C VAL A 92 -3.03 6.56 11.57
N PRO A 93 -3.31 5.97 12.74
CA PRO A 93 -4.67 5.72 13.18
C PRO A 93 -5.46 7.00 13.40
N ARG A 94 -6.79 6.93 13.28
CA ARG A 94 -7.69 8.09 13.45
C ARG A 94 -7.60 8.73 14.84
N ASP A 95 -7.27 7.94 15.85
CA ASP A 95 -7.09 8.39 17.23
C ASP A 95 -5.64 8.82 17.56
N PHE A 96 -4.78 8.95 16.55
CA PHE A 96 -3.37 9.30 16.71
C PHE A 96 -3.15 10.51 17.62
N ALA A 97 -4.00 11.56 17.51
CA ALA A 97 -3.87 12.75 18.35
C ALA A 97 -3.97 12.45 19.85
N ALA A 98 -4.61 11.34 20.24
CA ALA A 98 -4.72 10.91 21.63
C ALA A 98 -3.73 9.79 21.97
N SER A 99 -3.47 8.89 21.04
CA SER A 99 -2.66 7.68 21.28
C SER A 99 -1.18 7.87 20.98
N ASN A 100 -0.81 8.74 20.03
CA ASN A 100 0.50 8.83 19.38
C ASN A 100 0.98 7.51 18.77
N GLU A 101 0.09 6.54 18.57
CA GLU A 101 0.42 5.21 18.03
C GLU A 101 0.53 5.26 16.51
N LEU A 102 1.55 4.60 15.98
CA LEU A 102 1.75 4.36 14.55
C LEU A 102 1.85 2.86 14.31
N TRP A 103 1.32 2.40 13.18
CA TRP A 103 1.45 1.02 12.73
C TRP A 103 2.36 0.93 11.52
N PHE A 104 3.11 -0.15 11.44
CA PHE A 104 4.09 -0.39 10.40
C PHE A 104 3.96 -1.80 9.85
N THR A 105 4.27 -1.95 8.56
CA THR A 105 4.69 -3.23 8.02
C THR A 105 6.14 -3.11 7.56
N TYR A 106 6.88 -4.20 7.71
CA TYR A 106 8.27 -4.24 7.33
C TYR A 106 8.71 -5.68 7.02
N ALA A 107 9.82 -5.81 6.33
CA ALA A 107 10.45 -7.10 6.12
C ALA A 107 11.38 -7.39 7.31
N GLU A 108 10.99 -8.29 8.21
CA GLU A 108 11.80 -8.70 9.35
C GLU A 108 12.96 -9.59 8.89
N PRO A 109 14.21 -9.28 9.27
CA PRO A 109 15.35 -10.09 8.90
C PRO A 109 15.29 -11.51 9.47
N GLY A 110 15.77 -12.48 8.69
CA GLY A 110 15.97 -13.84 9.10
C GLY A 110 17.34 -14.35 8.66
N LEU A 111 17.74 -15.54 9.14
CA LEU A 111 19.04 -16.12 8.81
C LEU A 111 19.25 -16.31 7.30
N LEU A 112 18.18 -16.58 6.55
CA LEU A 112 18.23 -16.93 5.12
C LEU A 112 17.29 -16.10 4.26
N GLY A 113 16.84 -14.93 4.72
CA GLY A 113 15.90 -14.07 4.00
C GLY A 113 15.04 -13.24 4.94
N GLY A 114 13.87 -12.79 4.47
CA GLY A 114 12.97 -11.95 5.25
C GLY A 114 11.56 -12.51 5.40
N ALA A 115 10.83 -12.02 6.39
CA ALA A 115 9.41 -12.26 6.61
C ALA A 115 8.62 -10.96 6.50
N THR A 116 7.35 -11.00 6.10
CA THR A 116 6.48 -9.85 6.30
C THR A 116 6.08 -9.76 7.76
N ALA A 117 6.36 -8.64 8.39
CA ALA A 117 6.02 -8.37 9.77
C ALA A 117 5.09 -7.16 9.91
N VAL A 118 4.26 -7.20 10.93
CA VAL A 118 3.40 -6.09 11.36
C VAL A 118 3.85 -5.65 12.73
N GLY A 119 4.04 -4.36 12.93
CA GLY A 119 4.41 -3.80 14.21
C GLY A 119 3.70 -2.49 14.50
N LYS A 120 3.78 -2.04 15.75
CA LYS A 120 3.31 -0.73 16.18
C LYS A 120 4.27 -0.11 17.19
N ALA A 121 4.25 1.22 17.27
CA ALA A 121 5.09 1.98 18.19
C ALA A 121 4.41 3.29 18.57
N LEU A 122 4.92 3.95 19.57
CA LEU A 122 4.51 5.31 19.95
C LEU A 122 5.51 6.33 19.39
N LEU A 123 5.01 7.36 18.74
CA LEU A 123 5.82 8.51 18.35
C LEU A 123 6.05 9.42 19.55
N SER A 124 7.30 9.77 19.85
CA SER A 124 7.64 10.71 20.94
C SER A 124 6.98 12.08 20.70
N PRO A 125 6.68 12.85 21.78
CA PRO A 125 6.03 14.16 21.65
C PRO A 125 6.82 15.17 20.81
N ASP A 126 8.14 15.09 20.80
CA ASP A 126 9.04 15.92 19.97
C ASP A 126 9.25 15.35 18.58
N ARG A 127 8.66 14.18 18.29
CA ARG A 127 8.69 13.47 16.99
C ARG A 127 10.12 13.15 16.50
N THR A 128 11.01 12.82 17.41
CA THR A 128 12.40 12.45 17.09
C THR A 128 12.62 10.94 17.10
N GLU A 129 11.80 10.19 17.83
CA GLU A 129 11.98 8.76 18.00
C GLU A 129 10.65 8.01 18.13
N LEU A 130 10.69 6.73 17.79
CA LEU A 130 9.67 5.76 18.11
C LEU A 130 10.06 5.03 19.39
N THR A 131 9.10 4.91 20.31
CA THR A 131 9.26 4.17 21.55
C THR A 131 8.29 3.00 21.61
N ASN A 132 8.59 2.00 22.46
CA ASN A 132 7.74 0.83 22.68
C ASN A 132 7.37 0.08 21.39
N PHE A 133 8.31 -0.07 20.47
CA PHE A 133 8.06 -0.83 19.25
C PHE A 133 7.73 -2.27 19.61
N GLN A 134 6.61 -2.77 19.10
CA GLN A 134 6.11 -4.12 19.30
C GLN A 134 5.87 -4.78 17.95
N THR A 135 6.49 -5.93 17.70
CA THR A 135 6.13 -6.80 16.59
C THR A 135 4.92 -7.63 16.98
N LEU A 136 3.86 -7.57 16.18
CA LEU A 136 2.57 -8.21 16.45
C LEU A 136 2.42 -9.54 15.71
N ILE A 137 2.79 -9.56 14.42
CA ILE A 137 2.69 -10.72 13.53
C ILE A 137 3.95 -10.80 12.68
N VAL A 138 4.39 -12.02 12.40
CA VAL A 138 5.48 -12.31 11.48
C VAL A 138 5.08 -13.52 10.64
N SER A 139 5.19 -13.40 9.32
CA SER A 139 5.01 -14.52 8.39
C SER A 139 6.20 -15.48 8.43
N ASP A 140 6.14 -16.58 7.70
CA ASP A 140 7.29 -17.45 7.54
C ASP A 140 8.45 -16.72 6.85
N LYS A 141 9.66 -16.95 7.35
CA LYS A 141 10.89 -16.43 6.76
C LYS A 141 11.28 -17.25 5.55
N THR A 142 11.28 -16.62 4.40
CA THR A 142 11.62 -17.27 3.13
C THR A 142 12.86 -16.65 2.50
N ARG A 143 13.55 -17.42 1.66
CA ARG A 143 14.67 -16.90 0.86
C ARG A 143 14.22 -15.97 -0.27
N SER A 144 12.93 -16.00 -0.61
CA SER A 144 12.38 -15.13 -1.62
C SER A 144 12.35 -13.67 -1.13
N GLY A 145 12.97 -12.79 -1.88
CA GLY A 145 12.87 -11.34 -1.70
C GLY A 145 11.61 -10.73 -2.30
N ASN A 146 10.56 -11.54 -2.60
CA ASN A 146 9.38 -11.08 -3.31
C ASN A 146 8.10 -11.18 -2.49
N HIS A 147 7.07 -10.48 -2.96
CA HIS A 147 5.66 -10.57 -2.58
C HIS A 147 5.43 -10.43 -1.06
N PHE A 148 5.86 -9.32 -0.50
CA PHE A 148 5.62 -9.02 0.93
C PHE A 148 4.16 -8.61 1.19
N GLY A 149 3.40 -8.15 0.18
CA GLY A 149 2.10 -7.53 0.38
C GLY A 149 2.23 -6.21 1.11
N SER A 150 1.89 -6.22 2.43
CA SER A 150 2.27 -5.20 3.41
C SER A 150 1.40 -3.97 3.50
N ARG A 151 0.24 -3.90 2.85
CA ARG A 151 -0.63 -2.72 2.99
C ARG A 151 -1.49 -2.81 4.26
N LEU A 152 -1.59 -1.67 4.97
CA LEU A 152 -2.40 -1.48 6.18
C LEU A 152 -3.59 -0.57 5.89
N VAL A 153 -4.75 -0.87 6.48
CA VAL A 153 -5.88 0.07 6.53
C VAL A 153 -6.70 -0.11 7.82
N GLU A 154 -7.09 1.00 8.43
CA GLU A 154 -7.96 1.01 9.60
C GLU A 154 -9.43 0.98 9.16
N ALA A 155 -10.20 0.05 9.71
CA ALA A 155 -11.65 -0.03 9.55
C ALA A 155 -12.39 1.01 10.41
N ALA A 156 -13.69 1.19 10.19
CA ALA A 156 -14.48 2.19 10.90
C ALA A 156 -14.57 1.96 12.42
N ASP A 157 -14.48 0.70 12.85
CA ASP A 157 -14.49 0.28 14.26
C ASP A 157 -13.11 0.33 14.93
N GLY A 158 -12.08 0.80 14.21
CA GLY A 158 -10.70 0.88 14.69
C GLY A 158 -9.90 -0.41 14.54
N SER A 159 -10.50 -1.50 14.05
CA SER A 159 -9.76 -2.70 13.68
C SER A 159 -8.87 -2.45 12.45
N VAL A 160 -7.90 -3.31 12.21
CA VAL A 160 -6.88 -3.12 11.16
C VAL A 160 -6.87 -4.30 10.21
N PHE A 161 -6.99 -4.03 8.92
CA PHE A 161 -6.69 -5.00 7.87
C PHE A 161 -5.24 -4.85 7.41
N VAL A 162 -4.60 -5.99 7.16
CA VAL A 162 -3.24 -6.02 6.63
C VAL A 162 -3.11 -7.09 5.55
N THR A 163 -2.36 -6.80 4.50
CA THR A 163 -2.12 -7.75 3.42
C THR A 163 -0.77 -8.43 3.58
N ILE A 164 -0.74 -9.74 3.37
CA ILE A 164 0.48 -10.56 3.30
C ILE A 164 0.50 -11.22 1.92
N GLY A 165 1.60 -11.08 1.17
CA GLY A 165 1.79 -11.76 -0.11
C GLY A 165 2.10 -13.24 0.05
N ASP A 166 2.09 -13.98 -1.08
CA ASP A 166 2.44 -15.42 -1.12
C ASP A 166 3.93 -15.71 -0.87
N ARG A 167 4.73 -14.66 -0.65
CA ARG A 167 6.17 -14.71 -0.40
C ARG A 167 6.97 -15.32 -1.57
N GLY A 168 6.46 -15.15 -2.79
CA GLY A 168 7.16 -15.55 -4.02
C GLY A 168 7.26 -17.05 -4.23
N THR A 169 6.34 -17.83 -3.67
CA THR A 169 6.27 -19.28 -3.90
C THR A 169 5.87 -19.64 -5.33
N GLY A 170 5.33 -18.66 -6.05
CA GLY A 170 4.98 -18.77 -7.46
C GLY A 170 3.75 -19.63 -7.74
N PRO A 171 3.51 -19.98 -9.03
CA PRO A 171 2.30 -20.68 -9.43
C PRO A 171 2.26 -22.16 -9.01
N ASP A 172 3.35 -22.69 -8.52
CA ASP A 172 3.45 -24.10 -8.07
C ASP A 172 3.34 -24.19 -6.52
N GLY A 173 3.40 -23.05 -5.79
CA GLY A 173 3.19 -22.97 -4.35
C GLY A 173 1.71 -22.83 -4.01
N LEU A 174 1.30 -23.48 -2.91
CA LEU A 174 -0.11 -23.47 -2.47
C LEU A 174 -0.32 -22.73 -1.14
N GLU A 175 0.67 -22.01 -0.64
CA GLU A 175 0.60 -21.27 0.64
C GLU A 175 -0.59 -20.30 0.67
N ALA A 176 -0.87 -19.63 -0.46
CA ALA A 176 -2.02 -18.73 -0.58
C ALA A 176 -3.37 -19.45 -0.43
N GLN A 177 -3.43 -20.75 -0.72
CA GLN A 177 -4.64 -21.58 -0.59
C GLN A 177 -4.72 -22.31 0.75
N ASP A 178 -3.62 -22.42 1.52
CA ASP A 178 -3.63 -23.08 2.82
C ASP A 178 -4.25 -22.17 3.88
N PRO A 179 -5.41 -22.53 4.44
CA PRO A 179 -6.08 -21.70 5.44
C PRO A 179 -5.32 -21.62 6.78
N ALA A 180 -4.42 -22.56 7.06
CA ALA A 180 -3.62 -22.59 8.29
C ALA A 180 -2.39 -21.65 8.25
N ARG A 181 -2.14 -21.00 7.11
CA ARG A 181 -1.01 -20.09 6.90
C ARG A 181 -1.48 -18.64 6.72
N ILE A 182 -0.54 -17.71 6.88
CA ILE A 182 -0.83 -16.27 6.69
C ILE A 182 -0.31 -15.71 5.37
N GLU A 183 0.49 -16.47 4.62
CA GLU A 183 0.99 -16.08 3.30
C GLU A 183 -0.14 -16.10 2.25
N GLY A 184 -0.19 -15.05 1.43
CA GLY A 184 -1.24 -14.86 0.41
C GLY A 184 -2.62 -14.59 1.00
N LYS A 185 -2.69 -13.78 2.07
CA LYS A 185 -3.89 -13.50 2.85
C LYS A 185 -4.14 -12.00 3.05
N VAL A 186 -5.39 -11.66 3.34
CA VAL A 186 -5.73 -10.48 4.11
C VAL A 186 -5.99 -10.91 5.54
N LEU A 187 -5.34 -10.26 6.49
CA LEU A 187 -5.57 -10.46 7.92
C LEU A 187 -6.43 -9.32 8.47
N HIS A 188 -7.19 -9.62 9.53
CA HIS A 188 -8.02 -8.67 10.26
C HIS A 188 -7.70 -8.77 11.75
N LEU A 189 -7.21 -7.65 12.31
CA LEU A 189 -6.67 -7.55 13.66
C LEU A 189 -7.42 -6.49 14.47
N THR A 190 -7.51 -6.68 15.76
CA THR A 190 -7.88 -5.60 16.69
C THR A 190 -6.74 -4.60 16.82
N ARG A 191 -6.99 -3.45 17.46
CA ARG A 191 -5.94 -2.46 17.78
C ARG A 191 -4.83 -2.99 18.70
N ASP A 192 -5.10 -4.05 19.46
CA ASP A 192 -4.08 -4.70 20.27
C ASP A 192 -3.25 -5.73 19.50
N GLY A 193 -3.54 -5.92 18.21
CA GLY A 193 -2.87 -6.90 17.36
C GLY A 193 -3.42 -8.32 17.49
N ASN A 194 -4.51 -8.51 18.24
CA ASN A 194 -5.18 -9.81 18.34
C ASN A 194 -6.03 -10.08 17.10
N PRO A 195 -6.33 -11.35 16.78
CA PRO A 195 -7.26 -11.69 15.72
C PRO A 195 -8.65 -11.06 15.92
N ALA A 196 -9.14 -10.30 14.93
CA ALA A 196 -10.49 -9.74 14.91
C ALA A 196 -11.48 -10.62 14.13
N THR A 197 -10.98 -11.49 13.25
CA THR A 197 -11.77 -12.49 12.53
C THR A 197 -11.38 -13.90 12.99
N ALA A 198 -12.38 -14.76 13.21
CA ALA A 198 -12.21 -16.17 13.52
C ALA A 198 -13.06 -17.00 12.56
N LEU A 199 -12.42 -17.63 11.58
CA LEU A 199 -13.06 -18.54 10.62
C LEU A 199 -12.70 -19.98 11.00
N PRO A 200 -13.67 -20.92 11.07
CA PRO A 200 -13.40 -22.31 11.41
C PRO A 200 -12.39 -22.94 10.44
N GLY A 201 -11.29 -23.50 10.97
CA GLY A 201 -10.23 -24.14 10.18
C GLY A 201 -9.20 -23.18 9.57
N TYR A 202 -9.31 -21.89 9.84
CA TYR A 202 -8.33 -20.89 9.37
C TYR A 202 -7.39 -20.48 10.50
N PHE A 203 -6.20 -20.01 10.11
CA PHE A 203 -5.31 -19.34 11.06
C PHE A 203 -6.04 -18.12 11.66
N PRO A 204 -5.95 -17.89 12.99
CA PRO A 204 -6.64 -16.78 13.65
C PRO A 204 -6.27 -15.42 13.01
N GLY A 205 -7.27 -14.62 12.71
CA GLY A 205 -7.11 -13.33 12.04
C GLY A 205 -7.17 -13.39 10.51
N VAL A 206 -7.14 -14.56 9.88
CA VAL A 206 -7.32 -14.64 8.41
C VAL A 206 -8.73 -14.17 8.04
N TYR A 207 -8.80 -13.18 7.14
CA TYR A 207 -10.04 -12.62 6.61
C TYR A 207 -10.38 -13.18 5.23
N SER A 208 -9.39 -13.28 4.33
CA SER A 208 -9.53 -13.86 2.99
C SER A 208 -8.24 -14.56 2.56
N ILE A 209 -8.35 -15.46 1.58
CA ILE A 209 -7.24 -16.28 1.07
C ILE A 209 -7.11 -16.18 -0.46
N GLY A 210 -6.03 -16.71 -1.01
CA GLY A 210 -5.85 -16.80 -2.46
C GLY A 210 -5.35 -15.51 -3.10
N HIS A 211 -4.50 -14.77 -2.40
CA HIS A 211 -3.85 -13.55 -2.90
C HIS A 211 -2.39 -13.82 -3.28
N ARG A 212 -1.91 -13.15 -4.32
CA ARG A 212 -0.53 -13.26 -4.75
C ARG A 212 0.36 -12.19 -4.10
N ASN A 213 0.18 -10.94 -4.46
CA ASN A 213 0.97 -9.82 -3.93
C ASN A 213 0.11 -8.55 -3.85
N PRO A 214 -0.74 -8.43 -2.84
CA PRO A 214 -1.62 -7.29 -2.67
C PRO A 214 -0.84 -6.05 -2.20
N GLN A 215 -0.81 -5.01 -3.04
CA GLN A 215 -0.02 -3.79 -2.85
C GLN A 215 -0.86 -2.56 -2.53
N GLY A 216 -2.17 -2.62 -2.75
CA GLY A 216 -3.09 -1.54 -2.39
C GLY A 216 -4.30 -2.07 -1.64
N LEU A 217 -4.70 -1.39 -0.58
CA LEU A 217 -5.85 -1.73 0.26
C LEU A 217 -6.52 -0.44 0.74
N THR A 218 -7.84 -0.40 0.71
CA THR A 218 -8.60 0.74 1.25
C THR A 218 -10.01 0.29 1.65
N VAL A 219 -10.62 1.03 2.59
CA VAL A 219 -12.02 0.83 3.00
C VAL A 219 -12.83 2.01 2.50
N ASP A 220 -13.96 1.74 1.87
CA ASP A 220 -14.87 2.80 1.44
C ASP A 220 -15.79 3.29 2.57
N ALA A 221 -16.60 4.30 2.27
CA ALA A 221 -17.52 4.91 3.24
C ALA A 221 -18.61 3.93 3.76
N ASP A 222 -18.89 2.86 3.01
CA ASP A 222 -19.84 1.84 3.40
C ASP A 222 -19.19 0.65 4.14
N GLY A 223 -17.86 0.74 4.39
CA GLY A 223 -17.08 -0.30 5.06
C GLY A 223 -16.63 -1.44 4.16
N ALA A 224 -16.81 -1.35 2.84
CA ALA A 224 -16.35 -2.39 1.94
C ALA A 224 -14.84 -2.29 1.71
N LEU A 225 -14.15 -3.43 1.73
CA LEU A 225 -12.71 -3.54 1.62
C LEU A 225 -12.32 -3.75 0.14
N TRP A 226 -11.53 -2.83 -0.38
CA TRP A 226 -11.04 -2.83 -1.75
C TRP A 226 -9.54 -3.15 -1.77
N LEU A 227 -9.14 -4.01 -2.69
CA LEU A 227 -7.76 -4.47 -2.80
C LEU A 227 -7.31 -4.46 -4.26
N VAL A 228 -6.06 -4.06 -4.49
CA VAL A 228 -5.39 -4.23 -5.77
C VAL A 228 -4.12 -5.04 -5.59
N GLU A 229 -3.89 -6.00 -6.48
CA GLU A 229 -2.76 -6.90 -6.39
C GLU A 229 -2.08 -7.19 -7.74
N HIS A 230 -0.81 -7.57 -7.67
CA HIS A 230 -0.04 -7.98 -8.83
C HIS A 230 -0.35 -9.42 -9.22
N GLY A 231 -0.66 -9.63 -10.49
CA GLY A 231 -0.59 -10.93 -11.13
C GLY A 231 0.85 -11.39 -11.38
N ALA A 232 1.01 -12.45 -12.16
CA ALA A 232 2.33 -12.90 -12.59
C ALA A 232 2.79 -12.14 -13.86
N GLN A 233 2.74 -12.75 -15.03
CA GLN A 233 2.94 -12.03 -16.29
C GLN A 233 1.57 -11.52 -16.77
N GLY A 234 1.16 -10.30 -16.34
CA GLY A 234 -0.21 -9.81 -16.46
C GLY A 234 -1.14 -10.38 -15.37
N GLY A 235 -2.43 -10.05 -15.45
CA GLY A 235 -3.44 -10.52 -14.51
C GLY A 235 -3.39 -9.82 -13.15
N ASP A 236 -2.97 -8.56 -13.12
CA ASP A 236 -3.18 -7.70 -11.95
C ASP A 236 -4.68 -7.52 -11.74
N GLU A 237 -5.13 -7.42 -10.50
CA GLU A 237 -6.54 -7.47 -10.15
C GLU A 237 -6.97 -6.34 -9.24
N LEU A 238 -8.23 -5.90 -9.41
CA LEU A 238 -8.97 -5.09 -8.46
C LEU A 238 -10.08 -5.94 -7.87
N ASN A 239 -10.02 -6.16 -6.58
CA ASN A 239 -10.92 -7.05 -5.84
C ASN A 239 -11.75 -6.30 -4.81
N LEU A 240 -13.00 -6.74 -4.57
CA LEU A 240 -13.81 -6.40 -3.42
C LEU A 240 -13.72 -7.55 -2.42
N VAL A 241 -13.01 -7.33 -1.31
CA VAL A 241 -12.64 -8.41 -0.39
C VAL A 241 -13.71 -8.65 0.67
N GLN A 242 -14.07 -9.91 0.90
CA GLN A 242 -15.05 -10.35 1.87
C GLN A 242 -14.49 -11.46 2.76
N ALA A 243 -14.99 -11.53 3.98
CA ALA A 243 -14.62 -12.55 4.96
C ALA A 243 -14.86 -13.97 4.44
N GLY A 244 -13.88 -14.85 4.62
CA GLY A 244 -13.98 -16.27 4.26
C GLY A 244 -13.93 -16.55 2.76
N ARG A 245 -13.68 -15.56 1.92
CA ARG A 245 -13.63 -15.74 0.46
C ARG A 245 -12.21 -16.08 -0.02
N ASN A 246 -12.18 -16.84 -1.13
CA ASN A 246 -10.96 -17.27 -1.81
C ASN A 246 -10.83 -16.54 -3.16
N TYR A 247 -9.74 -15.78 -3.35
CA TYR A 247 -9.47 -14.99 -4.55
C TYR A 247 -8.63 -15.72 -5.59
N GLY A 248 -8.36 -17.00 -5.36
CA GLY A 248 -8.04 -17.99 -6.36
C GLY A 248 -6.55 -18.21 -6.63
N TRP A 249 -5.65 -17.29 -6.31
CA TRP A 249 -4.22 -17.50 -6.54
C TRP A 249 -3.67 -18.71 -5.76
N PRO A 250 -2.87 -19.62 -6.37
CA PRO A 250 -2.47 -19.72 -7.78
C PRO A 250 -3.33 -20.70 -8.60
N VAL A 251 -4.51 -21.10 -8.11
CA VAL A 251 -5.39 -22.07 -8.78
C VAL A 251 -6.05 -21.48 -10.01
N ILE A 252 -6.43 -20.20 -9.96
CA ILE A 252 -6.91 -19.42 -11.09
C ILE A 252 -6.08 -18.15 -11.25
N SER A 253 -5.90 -17.67 -12.48
CA SER A 253 -5.22 -16.40 -12.78
C SER A 253 -5.58 -15.91 -14.17
N TYR A 254 -5.64 -14.57 -14.34
CA TYR A 254 -5.72 -13.92 -15.63
C TYR A 254 -4.35 -13.67 -16.27
N GLY A 255 -3.26 -13.89 -15.51
CA GLY A 255 -1.89 -13.82 -15.99
C GLY A 255 -1.35 -15.17 -16.45
N GLU A 256 -0.12 -15.14 -16.95
CA GLU A 256 0.63 -16.32 -17.41
C GLU A 256 1.88 -16.54 -16.54
N LYS A 257 2.46 -17.73 -16.63
CA LYS A 257 3.79 -18.02 -16.04
C LYS A 257 4.85 -17.13 -16.70
N TYR A 258 5.85 -16.69 -15.94
CA TYR A 258 7.03 -16.05 -16.54
C TYR A 258 7.70 -17.05 -17.50
N GLY A 259 7.78 -16.64 -18.78
CA GLY A 259 8.22 -17.53 -19.86
C GLY A 259 7.09 -18.21 -20.64
N GLY A 260 5.83 -17.88 -20.30
CA GLY A 260 4.62 -18.32 -20.99
C GLY A 260 3.97 -19.57 -20.39
N GLY A 261 2.71 -19.73 -20.70
CA GLY A 261 1.88 -20.85 -20.28
C GLY A 261 0.90 -20.51 -19.14
N GLN A 262 -0.17 -21.28 -19.10
CA GLN A 262 -1.28 -21.11 -18.17
C GLN A 262 -0.84 -21.33 -16.71
N ILE A 263 -1.38 -20.52 -15.80
CA ILE A 263 -1.30 -20.72 -14.36
C ILE A 263 -2.56 -21.48 -13.94
N GLY A 264 -2.37 -22.51 -13.11
CA GLY A 264 -3.45 -23.30 -12.52
C GLY A 264 -4.42 -23.87 -13.55
N THR A 265 -5.72 -23.80 -13.25
CA THR A 265 -6.81 -24.39 -14.06
C THR A 265 -7.40 -23.40 -15.06
N GLY A 266 -6.94 -22.15 -15.10
CA GLY A 266 -7.46 -21.09 -15.97
C GLY A 266 -7.87 -19.85 -15.18
N THR A 267 -8.89 -19.14 -15.66
CA THR A 267 -9.30 -17.84 -15.11
C THR A 267 -10.45 -17.92 -14.11
N ALA A 268 -11.12 -19.06 -13.98
CA ALA A 268 -12.26 -19.22 -13.07
C ALA A 268 -12.40 -20.67 -12.57
N GLN A 269 -12.83 -20.80 -11.32
CA GLN A 269 -13.18 -22.07 -10.70
C GLN A 269 -14.31 -21.86 -9.68
N PRO A 270 -15.25 -22.82 -9.53
CA PRO A 270 -16.28 -22.73 -8.48
C PRO A 270 -15.67 -22.58 -7.09
N GLY A 271 -16.25 -21.67 -6.27
CA GLY A 271 -15.75 -21.37 -4.94
C GLY A 271 -14.64 -20.36 -4.87
N MET A 272 -14.21 -19.81 -6.01
CA MET A 272 -13.22 -18.74 -6.10
C MET A 272 -13.85 -17.47 -6.66
N GLU A 273 -13.55 -16.34 -6.03
CA GLU A 273 -14.07 -15.03 -6.41
C GLU A 273 -13.42 -14.54 -7.69
N GLN A 274 -14.17 -13.72 -8.43
CA GLN A 274 -13.68 -13.08 -9.63
C GLN A 274 -13.38 -11.60 -9.34
N PRO A 275 -12.29 -11.05 -9.89
CA PRO A 275 -11.99 -9.64 -9.72
C PRO A 275 -13.05 -8.74 -10.36
N LEU A 276 -13.26 -7.55 -9.79
CA LEU A 276 -14.08 -6.51 -10.41
C LEU A 276 -13.47 -6.02 -11.73
N HIS A 277 -12.13 -6.02 -11.79
CA HIS A 277 -11.37 -5.68 -12.97
C HIS A 277 -9.99 -6.36 -12.94
N TYR A 278 -9.44 -6.65 -14.11
CA TYR A 278 -8.07 -7.17 -14.24
C TYR A 278 -7.34 -6.50 -15.41
N TRP A 279 -6.03 -6.51 -15.35
CA TRP A 279 -5.17 -5.89 -16.37
C TRP A 279 -4.21 -6.91 -17.00
N VAL A 280 -4.24 -6.96 -18.33
CA VAL A 280 -3.26 -7.68 -19.17
C VAL A 280 -2.92 -6.76 -20.33
N PRO A 281 -1.66 -6.32 -20.46
CA PRO A 281 -0.49 -6.65 -19.63
C PRO A 281 -0.57 -6.06 -18.22
N SER A 282 0.35 -6.49 -17.36
CA SER A 282 0.50 -5.94 -15.99
C SER A 282 0.75 -4.44 -16.03
N ILE A 283 0.16 -3.76 -15.06
CA ILE A 283 0.33 -2.33 -14.83
C ILE A 283 1.08 -2.02 -13.54
N ALA A 284 1.52 -3.08 -12.82
CA ALA A 284 2.19 -3.00 -11.53
C ALA A 284 1.48 -2.04 -10.55
N PRO A 285 0.23 -2.33 -10.14
CA PRO A 285 -0.52 -1.45 -9.25
C PRO A 285 0.12 -1.43 -7.86
N SER A 286 0.22 -0.25 -7.24
CA SER A 286 0.78 -0.11 -5.89
C SER A 286 -0.26 0.44 -4.91
N GLY A 287 -0.32 1.76 -4.68
CA GLY A 287 -1.30 2.33 -3.77
C GLY A 287 -2.73 2.30 -4.33
N LEU A 288 -3.71 2.24 -3.43
CA LEU A 288 -5.14 2.30 -3.73
C LEU A 288 -5.81 3.29 -2.79
N MET A 289 -6.67 4.16 -3.32
CA MET A 289 -7.47 5.08 -2.52
C MET A 289 -8.85 5.28 -3.14
N ILE A 290 -9.82 5.59 -2.30
CA ILE A 290 -11.13 6.09 -2.72
C ILE A 290 -11.21 7.55 -2.30
N TYR A 291 -11.44 8.43 -3.26
CA TYR A 291 -11.47 9.86 -2.97
C TYR A 291 -12.74 10.23 -2.20
N SER A 292 -12.56 10.71 -0.97
CA SER A 292 -13.62 11.20 -0.08
C SER A 292 -13.52 12.70 0.21
N GLY A 293 -12.53 13.40 -0.39
CA GLY A 293 -12.25 14.80 -0.16
C GLY A 293 -13.34 15.73 -0.73
N LYS A 294 -13.46 16.92 -0.16
CA LYS A 294 -14.40 17.95 -0.60
C LYS A 294 -13.83 18.89 -1.66
N ALA A 295 -12.49 18.92 -1.82
CA ALA A 295 -11.82 19.87 -2.72
C ALA A 295 -12.16 19.63 -4.21
N VAL A 296 -12.43 18.37 -4.59
CA VAL A 296 -12.78 17.98 -5.95
C VAL A 296 -14.07 17.13 -5.93
N PRO A 297 -15.26 17.76 -5.86
CA PRO A 297 -16.53 17.01 -5.73
C PRO A 297 -16.78 16.00 -6.87
N LEU A 298 -16.27 16.28 -8.08
CA LEU A 298 -16.37 15.37 -9.23
C LEU A 298 -15.64 14.05 -9.05
N TRP A 299 -14.72 13.95 -8.10
CA TRP A 299 -13.94 12.75 -7.82
C TRP A 299 -14.47 11.93 -6.64
N GLN A 300 -15.51 12.40 -5.96
CA GLN A 300 -16.06 11.67 -4.81
C GLN A 300 -16.53 10.26 -5.20
N GLY A 301 -16.04 9.27 -4.47
CA GLY A 301 -16.32 7.86 -4.70
C GLY A 301 -15.53 7.23 -5.85
N ASP A 302 -14.70 8.00 -6.55
CA ASP A 302 -13.80 7.44 -7.55
C ASP A 302 -12.70 6.61 -6.88
N VAL A 303 -12.39 5.48 -7.48
CA VAL A 303 -11.29 4.60 -7.05
C VAL A 303 -10.04 4.97 -7.84
N TYR A 304 -9.01 5.38 -7.13
CA TYR A 304 -7.71 5.70 -7.70
C TYR A 304 -6.70 4.64 -7.30
N ARG A 305 -5.93 4.16 -8.27
CA ARG A 305 -4.76 3.31 -8.05
C ARG A 305 -3.49 4.01 -8.53
N GLN A 306 -2.42 3.79 -7.84
CA GLN A 306 -1.09 4.10 -8.31
C GLN A 306 -0.55 2.91 -9.15
N SER A 307 0.23 3.19 -10.19
CA SER A 307 1.07 2.22 -10.88
C SER A 307 2.49 2.78 -10.91
N GLU A 308 3.48 1.97 -11.25
CA GLU A 308 4.88 2.39 -11.28
C GLU A 308 5.14 3.68 -12.07
N GLN A 309 4.23 4.06 -12.96
CA GLN A 309 4.42 5.22 -13.84
C GLN A 309 3.43 6.37 -13.62
N ARG A 310 2.22 6.18 -13.06
CA ARG A 310 1.19 7.24 -12.93
C ARG A 310 0.07 6.87 -11.95
N PHE A 311 -0.60 7.91 -11.42
CA PHE A 311 -1.93 7.77 -10.82
C PHE A 311 -3.00 7.62 -11.91
N HIS A 312 -3.84 6.60 -11.77
CA HIS A 312 -4.97 6.38 -12.68
C HIS A 312 -6.27 6.18 -11.89
N ARG A 313 -7.37 6.73 -12.42
CA ARG A 313 -8.70 6.36 -11.97
C ARG A 313 -8.96 4.90 -12.35
N ALA A 314 -9.17 4.04 -11.35
CA ALA A 314 -9.42 2.61 -11.56
C ALA A 314 -10.89 2.31 -11.87
N ALA A 315 -11.82 3.05 -11.24
CA ALA A 315 -13.26 2.91 -11.45
C ALA A 315 -13.99 4.21 -11.08
N GLY A 316 -15.16 4.44 -11.67
CA GLY A 316 -16.06 5.53 -11.31
C GLY A 316 -16.93 5.21 -10.09
N PRO A 317 -17.84 6.13 -9.68
CA PRO A 317 -18.74 5.93 -8.55
C PRO A 317 -19.48 4.58 -8.62
N ARG A 318 -19.76 3.96 -7.48
CA ARG A 318 -20.44 2.65 -7.36
C ARG A 318 -21.70 2.49 -8.20
N SER A 319 -22.43 3.56 -8.48
CA SER A 319 -23.64 3.54 -9.33
C SER A 319 -23.39 3.09 -10.78
N GLY A 320 -22.13 3.08 -11.24
CA GLY A 320 -21.71 2.64 -12.58
C GLY A 320 -21.11 1.23 -12.62
N LEU A 321 -20.78 0.62 -11.49
CA LEU A 321 -20.18 -0.71 -11.37
C LEU A 321 -21.24 -1.84 -11.40
N ARG A 322 -22.23 -1.78 -12.29
CA ARG A 322 -22.97 -2.98 -12.66
C ARG A 322 -22.01 -3.89 -13.40
N ARG A 323 -21.99 -5.20 -13.04
CA ARG A 323 -21.26 -6.25 -13.76
C ARG A 323 -21.39 -6.04 -15.28
N ARG A 324 -20.42 -5.37 -15.87
CA ARG A 324 -20.29 -5.35 -17.33
C ARG A 324 -19.43 -6.54 -17.69
N THR A 325 -20.08 -7.50 -18.29
CA THR A 325 -19.48 -8.60 -19.04
C THR A 325 -18.34 -8.09 -19.92
N HIS A 326 -17.18 -8.66 -19.68
CA HIS A 326 -15.97 -8.69 -20.49
C HIS A 326 -15.91 -7.80 -21.74
N HIS A 327 -15.17 -6.71 -21.69
CA HIS A 327 -14.56 -6.13 -22.87
C HIS A 327 -13.04 -6.32 -22.81
N LYS A 328 -12.55 -7.24 -23.66
CA LYS A 328 -11.13 -7.31 -24.03
C LYS A 328 -10.75 -5.98 -24.65
N CYS A 329 -9.84 -5.23 -24.04
CA CYS A 329 -9.12 -4.17 -24.73
C CYS A 329 -8.26 -4.86 -25.80
N ALA A 330 -8.75 -4.89 -27.05
CA ALA A 330 -7.98 -5.40 -28.16
C ALA A 330 -6.82 -4.42 -28.44
N ASN A 331 -5.61 -4.98 -28.57
CA ASN A 331 -4.40 -4.29 -28.99
C ASN A 331 -4.65 -3.44 -30.23
N ARG A 332 -4.83 -2.13 -30.07
CA ARG A 332 -4.64 -1.13 -31.12
C ARG A 332 -3.82 0.03 -30.55
N PRO A 333 -2.71 0.43 -31.18
CA PRO A 333 -2.00 1.65 -30.81
C PRO A 333 -2.92 2.84 -31.01
N GLY A 334 -3.21 3.59 -29.93
CA GLY A 334 -4.00 4.84 -30.00
C GLY A 334 -5.42 4.78 -29.42
N ALA A 335 -5.91 3.67 -28.88
CA ALA A 335 -7.21 3.62 -28.22
C ALA A 335 -7.12 4.25 -26.81
N ARG A 336 -7.85 5.33 -26.59
CA ARG A 336 -8.11 5.88 -25.25
C ARG A 336 -9.17 4.99 -24.60
N CYS A 337 -8.87 4.46 -23.43
CA CYS A 337 -9.89 3.88 -22.55
C CYS A 337 -10.50 5.03 -21.78
N ASP A 338 -11.74 5.38 -22.07
CA ASP A 338 -12.57 6.30 -21.28
C ASP A 338 -13.13 5.56 -20.05
#